data_ebcd82102ab4c21a90790a2faae7c7b2
#
_entry.id   ebcd82102ab4c21a90790a2faae7c7b2
#
_cell.length_a   1.000
_cell.length_b   1.000
_cell.length_c   1.000
_cell.angle_alpha   90.00
_cell.angle_beta   90.00
_cell.angle_gamma   90.00
#
_symmetry.space_group_name_H-M   'P 1'
#
loop_
_entity.id
_entity.type
_entity.pdbx_description
1 polymer ?
#
loop_
_entity_poly.entity_id
_entity_poly.type
_entity_poly.pdbx_seq_one_letter_code
_entity_poly.pdbx_strand_id
1 'polypeptide(L)'
;MTVKRKTFRAPIELKADGEEGSFRSVFAQFNVIDHDGDVTEPGAFREGAEAVVEGWNHDYGLPPGKGVIHSNEREAWIEGRFFLDTTSGKDHYLTLKNLDGLEEWSYTFTIEESESGERDGEHIRILKGLDVWGVAPVTRGAGIGTRTVTLKSAGDFTDDEVARLKALVRDEDGSDSEDGEGEAGDGKPSGVSPSVVRTQIEIISLEE
;
A
#
# COMPACT_ATOMS: atom_id res chain seq x y z
N MET A 1 24.54 2.67 22.35
CA MET A 1 23.18 2.17 22.05
C MET A 1 23.19 1.57 20.66
N THR A 2 23.03 0.27 20.51
CA THR A 2 23.07 -0.39 19.19
C THR A 2 21.64 -0.54 18.71
N VAL A 3 21.25 0.27 17.71
CA VAL A 3 19.92 0.17 17.07
C VAL A 3 19.92 -1.10 16.21
N LYS A 4 19.17 -2.11 16.61
CA LYS A 4 18.90 -3.29 15.78
C LYS A 4 17.68 -2.99 14.90
N ARG A 5 17.89 -2.82 13.60
CA ARG A 5 16.81 -2.73 12.62
C ARG A 5 16.40 -4.12 12.15
N LYS A 6 15.14 -4.47 12.34
CA LYS A 6 14.48 -5.51 11.53
C LYS A 6 13.54 -4.77 10.59
N THR A 7 13.88 -4.72 9.31
CA THR A 7 13.01 -4.16 8.27
C THR A 7 12.16 -5.30 7.72
N PHE A 8 10.87 -5.25 7.92
CA PHE A 8 9.91 -6.05 7.18
C PHE A 8 9.52 -5.22 5.94
N ARG A 9 9.96 -5.63 4.76
CA ARG A 9 9.40 -5.14 3.50
C ARG A 9 8.33 -6.13 3.07
N ALA A 10 7.08 -5.70 3.02
CA ALA A 10 6.08 -6.33 2.20
C ALA A 10 5.92 -5.46 0.95
N PRO A 11 6.14 -5.97 -0.26
CA PRO A 11 5.90 -5.21 -1.49
C PRO A 11 4.45 -4.74 -1.52
N ILE A 12 4.22 -3.54 -2.08
CA ILE A 12 2.88 -3.03 -2.30
C ILE A 12 2.25 -3.85 -3.42
N GLU A 13 1.10 -4.46 -3.16
CA GLU A 13 0.33 -5.13 -4.20
C GLU A 13 -0.32 -4.07 -5.11
N LEU A 14 0.23 -3.88 -6.30
CA LEU A 14 -0.35 -3.02 -7.32
C LEU A 14 -1.49 -3.78 -8.00
N LYS A 15 -2.74 -3.39 -7.74
CA LYS A 15 -3.92 -3.99 -8.40
C LYS A 15 -4.44 -3.08 -9.50
N ALA A 16 -4.70 -3.66 -10.66
CA ALA A 16 -5.17 -2.95 -11.85
C ALA A 16 -6.69 -2.67 -11.86
N ASP A 17 -7.47 -3.37 -11.04
CA ASP A 17 -8.91 -3.20 -10.93
C ASP A 17 -9.26 -2.12 -9.89
N GLY A 18 -9.82 -1.03 -10.30
CA GLY A 18 -10.27 0.07 -9.44
C GLY A 18 -9.84 1.45 -9.92
N GLU A 19 -10.37 2.48 -9.27
CA GLU A 19 -10.08 3.87 -9.59
C GLU A 19 -8.64 4.22 -9.19
N GLU A 20 -7.89 4.89 -10.08
CA GLU A 20 -6.54 5.40 -9.78
C GLU A 20 -6.54 6.24 -8.50
N GLY A 21 -5.51 6.07 -7.69
CA GLY A 21 -5.39 6.74 -6.39
C GLY A 21 -6.11 6.03 -5.25
N SER A 22 -6.86 4.94 -5.51
CA SER A 22 -7.40 4.10 -4.45
C SER A 22 -6.29 3.31 -3.77
N PHE A 23 -6.41 3.13 -2.45
CA PHE A 23 -5.40 2.42 -1.66
C PHE A 23 -6.03 1.65 -0.50
N ARG A 24 -5.28 0.67 0.01
CA ARG A 24 -5.51 0.02 1.29
C ARG A 24 -4.22 0.05 2.09
N SER A 25 -4.28 0.51 3.34
CA SER A 25 -3.12 0.59 4.21
C SER A 25 -3.46 0.14 5.63
N VAL A 26 -2.61 -0.73 6.19
CA VAL A 26 -2.70 -1.17 7.59
C VAL A 26 -2.03 -0.10 8.45
N PHE A 27 -2.77 0.44 9.42
CA PHE A 27 -2.28 1.48 10.31
C PHE A 27 -2.14 1.02 11.77
N ALA A 28 -2.72 -0.14 12.17
CA ALA A 28 -2.56 -0.70 13.50
C ALA A 28 -2.53 -2.24 13.47
N GLN A 29 -1.70 -2.82 14.33
CA GLN A 29 -1.69 -4.26 14.66
C GLN A 29 -2.24 -4.44 16.07
N PHE A 30 -3.13 -5.42 16.26
CA PHE A 30 -3.72 -5.70 17.56
C PHE A 30 -2.85 -6.59 18.43
N ASN A 31 -2.95 -6.43 19.75
CA ASN A 31 -2.26 -7.22 20.75
C ASN A 31 -0.72 -7.17 20.66
N VAL A 32 -0.16 -6.13 20.06
CA VAL A 32 1.27 -5.87 19.97
C VAL A 32 1.59 -4.61 20.77
N ILE A 33 2.64 -4.63 21.58
CA ILE A 33 3.13 -3.42 22.26
C ILE A 33 3.81 -2.55 21.21
N ASP A 34 3.33 -1.37 21.02
CA ASP A 34 3.91 -0.40 20.10
C ASP A 34 5.07 0.40 20.74
N HIS A 35 5.64 1.34 19.99
CA HIS A 35 6.78 2.13 20.46
C HIS A 35 6.43 3.14 21.57
N ASP A 36 5.16 3.44 21.77
CA ASP A 36 4.65 4.33 22.82
C ASP A 36 4.24 3.55 24.09
N GLY A 37 4.32 2.22 24.06
CA GLY A 37 3.91 1.34 25.15
C GLY A 37 2.42 1.06 25.16
N ASP A 38 1.75 1.29 24.04
CA ASP A 38 0.34 1.02 23.89
C ASP A 38 0.08 -0.37 23.30
N VAL A 39 -1.01 -0.98 23.70
CA VAL A 39 -1.56 -2.20 23.12
C VAL A 39 -2.99 -1.91 22.69
N THR A 40 -3.25 -1.94 21.40
CA THR A 40 -4.61 -1.79 20.87
C THR A 40 -5.28 -3.16 20.81
N GLU A 41 -6.50 -3.27 21.36
CA GLU A 41 -7.29 -4.50 21.32
C GLU A 41 -8.18 -4.56 20.07
N PRO A 42 -8.54 -5.77 19.58
CA PRO A 42 -9.59 -5.93 18.57
C PRO A 42 -10.90 -5.28 19.06
N GLY A 43 -11.56 -4.53 18.19
CA GLY A 43 -12.77 -3.79 18.51
C GLY A 43 -12.55 -2.36 19.04
N ALA A 44 -11.29 -1.94 19.25
CA ALA A 44 -10.98 -0.56 19.65
C ALA A 44 -11.38 0.48 18.60
N PHE A 45 -11.39 0.09 17.32
CA PHE A 45 -11.78 0.98 16.22
C PHE A 45 -13.24 0.77 15.82
N ARG A 46 -13.93 1.86 15.52
CA ARG A 46 -15.31 1.82 15.03
C ARG A 46 -15.31 1.37 13.56
N GLU A 47 -15.82 0.17 13.29
CA GLU A 47 -15.95 -0.37 11.93
C GLU A 47 -16.80 0.54 11.04
N GLY A 48 -16.34 0.80 9.83
CA GLY A 48 -17.03 1.66 8.86
C GLY A 48 -16.91 3.17 9.13
N ALA A 49 -16.11 3.60 10.13
CA ALA A 49 -15.89 5.03 10.38
C ALA A 49 -15.13 5.69 9.22
N GLU A 50 -15.57 6.88 8.81
CA GLU A 50 -14.81 7.70 7.87
C GLU A 50 -13.66 8.42 8.58
N ALA A 51 -12.49 8.48 7.93
CA ALA A 51 -11.33 9.23 8.40
C ALA A 51 -10.71 10.00 7.23
N VAL A 52 -10.10 11.15 7.53
CA VAL A 52 -9.27 11.85 6.56
C VAL A 52 -7.91 11.15 6.44
N VAL A 53 -7.33 11.20 5.24
CA VAL A 53 -5.89 10.98 5.10
C VAL A 53 -5.22 12.30 5.46
N GLU A 54 -4.36 12.28 6.48
CA GLU A 54 -3.57 13.44 6.86
C GLU A 54 -2.30 13.53 6.00
N GLY A 55 -1.66 14.69 5.99
CA GLY A 55 -0.37 14.86 5.37
C GLY A 55 0.73 14.02 6.03
N TRP A 56 1.90 13.91 5.38
CA TRP A 56 3.06 13.19 5.88
C TRP A 56 3.42 13.59 7.31
N ASN A 57 3.64 12.57 8.17
CA ASN A 57 3.99 12.74 9.58
C ASN A 57 2.94 13.58 10.34
N HIS A 58 1.66 13.40 10.05
CA HIS A 58 0.54 14.14 10.66
C HIS A 58 0.55 15.64 10.39
N ASP A 59 0.97 16.05 9.19
CA ASP A 59 0.82 17.44 8.77
C ASP A 59 -0.67 17.79 8.61
N TYR A 60 -1.12 18.79 9.39
CA TYR A 60 -2.50 19.28 9.39
C TYR A 60 -2.80 20.26 8.24
N GLY A 61 -2.09 20.17 7.13
CA GLY A 61 -2.37 20.93 5.92
C GLY A 61 -3.66 20.50 5.22
N LEU A 62 -3.72 20.66 3.90
CA LEU A 62 -4.86 20.20 3.12
C LEU A 62 -4.88 18.65 3.08
N PRO A 63 -5.98 18.00 3.51
CA PRO A 63 -6.08 16.55 3.47
C PRO A 63 -5.86 16.01 2.05
N PRO A 64 -4.90 15.10 1.86
CA PRO A 64 -4.63 14.53 0.54
C PRO A 64 -5.65 13.49 0.09
N GLY A 65 -6.50 13.01 0.99
CA GLY A 65 -7.46 11.96 0.70
C GLY A 65 -8.43 11.70 1.84
N LYS A 66 -9.23 10.66 1.68
CA LYS A 66 -10.11 10.13 2.71
C LYS A 66 -10.34 8.63 2.53
N GLY A 67 -10.82 7.97 3.56
CA GLY A 67 -11.16 6.55 3.50
C GLY A 67 -12.09 6.11 4.61
N VAL A 68 -12.29 4.80 4.66
CA VAL A 68 -13.13 4.10 5.64
C VAL A 68 -12.26 3.14 6.42
N ILE A 69 -12.45 3.10 7.73
CA ILE A 69 -11.71 2.22 8.65
C ILE A 69 -12.40 0.87 8.70
N HIS A 70 -11.58 -0.16 8.60
CA HIS A 70 -11.97 -1.56 8.75
C HIS A 70 -11.03 -2.27 9.70
N SER A 71 -11.50 -3.36 10.29
CA SER A 71 -10.69 -4.18 11.18
C SER A 71 -11.08 -5.66 11.13
N ASN A 72 -10.18 -6.50 11.61
CA ASN A 72 -10.40 -7.92 11.88
C ASN A 72 -9.78 -8.27 13.25
N GLU A 73 -9.57 -9.54 13.55
CA GLU A 73 -8.97 -9.99 14.82
C GLU A 73 -7.47 -9.67 14.98
N ARG A 74 -6.80 -9.19 13.93
CA ARG A 74 -5.34 -9.00 13.92
C ARG A 74 -4.89 -7.58 13.67
N GLU A 75 -5.59 -6.87 12.79
CA GLU A 75 -5.15 -5.56 12.32
C GLU A 75 -6.31 -4.65 11.94
N ALA A 76 -6.06 -3.35 11.95
CA ALA A 76 -6.96 -2.35 11.38
C ALA A 76 -6.31 -1.69 10.16
N TRP A 77 -7.15 -1.38 9.16
CA TRP A 77 -6.73 -0.74 7.93
C TRP A 77 -7.71 0.33 7.48
N ILE A 78 -7.24 1.23 6.64
CA ILE A 78 -8.06 2.18 5.92
C ILE A 78 -8.14 1.76 4.44
N GLU A 79 -9.34 1.76 3.88
CA GLU A 79 -9.56 1.71 2.44
C GLU A 79 -10.02 3.07 1.98
N GLY A 80 -9.28 3.69 1.05
CA GLY A 80 -9.52 5.06 0.69
C GLY A 80 -9.04 5.43 -0.69
N ARG A 81 -9.07 6.74 -0.96
CA ARG A 81 -8.55 7.32 -2.18
C ARG A 81 -7.85 8.64 -1.93
N PHE A 82 -6.80 8.90 -2.68
CA PHE A 82 -6.18 10.20 -2.78
C PHE A 82 -6.97 11.11 -3.74
N PHE A 83 -6.99 12.40 -3.45
CA PHE A 83 -7.62 13.43 -4.30
C PHE A 83 -6.65 13.83 -5.41
N LEU A 84 -6.60 13.04 -6.51
CA LEU A 84 -5.62 13.24 -7.59
C LEU A 84 -5.82 14.53 -8.40
N ASP A 85 -6.96 15.19 -8.25
CA ASP A 85 -7.27 16.51 -8.78
C ASP A 85 -6.71 17.67 -7.95
N THR A 86 -6.11 17.36 -6.77
CA THR A 86 -5.40 18.32 -5.92
C THR A 86 -3.89 18.07 -5.93
N THR A 87 -3.10 19.13 -5.72
CA THR A 87 -1.63 19.00 -5.59
C THR A 87 -1.27 18.12 -4.42
N SER A 88 -1.89 18.34 -3.26
CA SER A 88 -1.63 17.55 -2.05
C SER A 88 -1.89 16.05 -2.28
N GLY A 89 -3.06 15.69 -2.81
CA GLY A 89 -3.40 14.29 -3.05
C GLY A 89 -2.49 13.62 -4.08
N LYS A 90 -2.19 14.31 -5.17
CA LYS A 90 -1.29 13.82 -6.22
C LYS A 90 0.13 13.61 -5.72
N ASP A 91 0.68 14.55 -4.95
CA ASP A 91 2.05 14.46 -4.43
C ASP A 91 2.18 13.31 -3.42
N HIS A 92 1.18 13.13 -2.53
CA HIS A 92 1.15 12.01 -1.59
C HIS A 92 1.09 10.66 -2.30
N TYR A 93 0.18 10.52 -3.28
CA TYR A 93 0.03 9.34 -4.09
C TYR A 93 1.35 8.97 -4.81
N LEU A 94 1.97 9.93 -5.51
CA LEU A 94 3.23 9.70 -6.23
C LEU A 94 4.38 9.38 -5.28
N THR A 95 4.41 10.00 -4.09
CA THR A 95 5.43 9.72 -3.07
C THR A 95 5.30 8.29 -2.57
N LEU A 96 4.09 7.83 -2.20
CA LEU A 96 3.84 6.45 -1.79
C LEU A 96 4.24 5.45 -2.88
N LYS A 97 3.83 5.71 -4.13
CA LYS A 97 4.20 4.87 -5.27
C LYS A 97 5.72 4.73 -5.44
N ASN A 98 6.48 5.81 -5.22
CA ASN A 98 7.93 5.79 -5.33
C ASN A 98 8.65 5.21 -4.09
N LEU A 99 8.03 5.25 -2.93
CA LEU A 99 8.58 4.65 -1.70
C LEU A 99 8.45 3.14 -1.67
N ASP A 100 7.43 2.59 -2.34
CA ASP A 100 7.26 1.15 -2.54
C ASP A 100 7.38 0.34 -1.25
N GLY A 101 6.56 0.73 -0.24
CA GLY A 101 6.50 0.06 1.07
C GLY A 101 7.63 0.41 2.04
N LEU A 102 8.36 1.50 1.81
CA LEU A 102 9.34 2.02 2.79
C LEU A 102 8.69 2.86 3.88
N GLU A 103 7.47 3.33 3.64
CA GLU A 103 6.68 4.08 4.59
C GLU A 103 6.01 3.18 5.63
N GLU A 104 5.64 3.80 6.72
CA GLU A 104 4.76 3.26 7.75
C GLU A 104 3.47 4.08 7.79
N TRP A 105 2.48 3.61 8.57
CA TRP A 105 1.22 4.32 8.77
C TRP A 105 0.97 4.55 10.25
N SER A 106 0.36 5.67 10.56
CA SER A 106 -0.02 6.08 11.91
C SER A 106 -1.43 6.67 11.89
N TYR A 107 -2.02 6.90 13.06
CA TYR A 107 -3.37 7.44 13.17
C TYR A 107 -3.47 8.45 14.31
N THR A 108 -4.37 9.40 14.15
CA THR A 108 -4.69 10.42 15.13
C THR A 108 -6.05 10.12 15.75
N PHE A 109 -6.11 10.12 17.07
CA PHE A 109 -7.27 9.62 17.78
C PHE A 109 -7.50 10.32 19.12
N THR A 110 -8.72 10.19 19.62
CA THR A 110 -9.07 10.48 21.01
C THR A 110 -9.37 9.15 21.72
N ILE A 111 -8.84 8.99 22.92
CA ILE A 111 -9.10 7.79 23.74
C ILE A 111 -10.49 7.91 24.34
N GLU A 112 -11.39 6.99 23.99
CA GLU A 112 -12.71 6.85 24.59
C GLU A 112 -12.68 5.86 25.76
N GLU A 113 -11.89 4.77 25.62
CA GLU A 113 -11.73 3.75 26.64
C GLU A 113 -10.32 3.19 26.65
N SER A 114 -9.71 3.12 27.84
CA SER A 114 -8.41 2.47 28.04
C SER A 114 -8.26 1.96 29.46
N GLU A 115 -7.34 1.02 29.66
CA GLU A 115 -6.91 0.57 30.99
C GLU A 115 -5.39 0.46 31.06
N SER A 116 -4.86 0.50 32.29
CA SER A 116 -3.45 0.22 32.54
C SER A 116 -3.25 -1.27 32.76
N GLY A 117 -2.16 -1.82 32.21
CA GLY A 117 -1.80 -3.22 32.35
C GLY A 117 -0.29 -3.40 32.53
N GLU A 118 0.11 -4.66 32.59
CA GLU A 118 1.52 -5.06 32.58
C GLU A 118 1.68 -6.24 31.63
N ARG A 119 2.70 -6.18 30.77
CA ARG A 119 3.07 -7.27 29.87
C ARG A 119 4.60 -7.37 29.80
N ASP A 120 5.13 -8.59 30.00
CA ASP A 120 6.57 -8.88 29.99
C ASP A 120 7.39 -8.03 30.99
N GLY A 121 6.74 -7.56 32.11
CA GLY A 121 7.35 -6.71 33.12
C GLY A 121 7.38 -5.23 32.77
N GLU A 122 6.75 -4.82 31.69
CA GLU A 122 6.60 -3.44 31.28
C GLU A 122 5.17 -2.94 31.52
N HIS A 123 5.05 -1.69 32.02
CA HIS A 123 3.75 -1.04 32.11
C HIS A 123 3.28 -0.67 30.71
N ILE A 124 2.03 -1.07 30.41
CA ILE A 124 1.39 -0.79 29.11
C ILE A 124 0.07 -0.04 29.35
N ARG A 125 -0.38 0.68 28.31
CA ARG A 125 -1.73 1.19 28.21
C ARG A 125 -2.49 0.36 27.19
N ILE A 126 -3.62 -0.22 27.61
CA ILE A 126 -4.48 -1.03 26.75
C ILE A 126 -5.59 -0.12 26.21
N LEU A 127 -5.62 0.07 24.89
CA LEU A 127 -6.57 0.89 24.17
C LEU A 127 -7.74 0.02 23.71
N LYS A 128 -8.96 0.34 24.21
CA LYS A 128 -10.18 -0.45 24.01
C LYS A 128 -11.22 0.26 23.16
N GLY A 129 -11.25 1.59 23.21
CA GLY A 129 -12.16 2.42 22.43
C GLY A 129 -11.46 3.69 21.97
N LEU A 130 -11.48 3.93 20.66
CA LEU A 130 -10.78 5.05 20.01
C LEU A 130 -11.71 5.74 19.01
N ASP A 131 -11.77 7.07 19.10
CA ASP A 131 -12.33 7.90 18.04
C ASP A 131 -11.18 8.35 17.14
N VAL A 132 -11.07 7.70 15.99
CA VAL A 132 -10.01 7.98 14.99
C VAL A 132 -10.58 8.89 13.92
N TRP A 133 -9.94 10.03 13.72
CA TRP A 133 -10.37 11.04 12.76
C TRP A 133 -9.35 11.31 11.66
N GLY A 134 -8.10 10.84 11.81
CA GLY A 134 -7.05 10.97 10.82
C GLY A 134 -6.15 9.73 10.74
N VAL A 135 -5.71 9.40 9.53
CA VAL A 135 -4.72 8.33 9.27
C VAL A 135 -3.66 8.90 8.33
N ALA A 136 -2.40 8.78 8.70
CA ALA A 136 -1.29 9.41 7.99
C ALA A 136 -0.25 8.40 7.50
N PRO A 137 0.32 8.58 6.30
CA PRO A 137 1.60 7.98 5.96
C PRO A 137 2.70 8.70 6.76
N VAL A 138 3.62 7.94 7.31
CA VAL A 138 4.73 8.45 8.13
C VAL A 138 6.05 7.80 7.73
N THR A 139 7.14 8.50 7.96
CA THR A 139 8.47 7.93 7.74
C THR A 139 8.75 6.84 8.77
N ARG A 140 8.22 7.02 10.00
CA ARG A 140 8.27 6.07 11.08
C ARG A 140 7.15 6.36 12.08
N GLY A 141 6.30 5.36 12.33
CA GLY A 141 5.21 5.43 13.28
C GLY A 141 5.52 4.78 14.63
N ALA A 142 4.61 4.94 15.59
CA ALA A 142 4.63 4.18 16.83
C ALA A 142 4.19 2.72 16.59
N GLY A 143 3.27 2.50 15.67
CA GLY A 143 2.71 1.18 15.36
C GLY A 143 3.73 0.22 14.73
N ILE A 144 3.63 -1.05 15.09
CA ILE A 144 4.48 -2.13 14.56
C ILE A 144 3.77 -2.79 13.38
N GLY A 145 4.48 -2.97 12.25
CA GLY A 145 3.97 -3.73 11.09
C GLY A 145 2.92 -2.99 10.26
N THR A 146 2.83 -1.68 10.42
CA THR A 146 1.99 -0.82 9.59
C THR A 146 2.59 -0.71 8.18
N ARG A 147 1.74 -0.60 7.14
CA ARG A 147 2.20 -0.67 5.75
C ARG A 147 1.11 -0.30 4.75
N THR A 148 1.48 0.12 3.56
CA THR A 148 0.59 0.09 2.39
C THR A 148 0.46 -1.34 1.88
N VAL A 149 -0.78 -1.79 1.66
CA VAL A 149 -1.07 -3.14 1.13
C VAL A 149 -1.32 -3.06 -0.37
N THR A 150 -2.17 -2.11 -0.80
CA THR A 150 -2.47 -1.89 -2.21
C THR A 150 -2.48 -0.41 -2.53
N LEU A 151 -2.00 -0.06 -3.73
CA LEU A 151 -2.09 1.27 -4.31
C LEU A 151 -2.46 1.14 -5.78
N LYS A 152 -3.58 1.74 -6.21
CA LYS A 152 -4.04 1.67 -7.59
C LYS A 152 -3.37 2.74 -8.43
N SER A 153 -2.85 2.35 -9.60
CA SER A 153 -2.08 3.22 -10.49
C SER A 153 -2.61 3.10 -11.92
N ALA A 154 -2.81 4.22 -12.60
CA ALA A 154 -3.09 4.22 -14.03
C ALA A 154 -1.88 3.66 -14.78
N GLY A 155 -2.10 2.62 -15.57
CA GLY A 155 -1.06 1.94 -16.33
C GLY A 155 -0.57 0.63 -15.72
N ASP A 156 -1.12 0.23 -14.58
CA ASP A 156 -0.98 -1.14 -14.12
C ASP A 156 -1.85 -2.04 -15.02
N PHE A 157 -1.26 -3.10 -15.53
CA PHE A 157 -1.99 -4.03 -16.40
C PHE A 157 -3.06 -4.76 -15.61
N THR A 158 -4.25 -4.93 -16.19
CA THR A 158 -5.27 -5.82 -15.65
C THR A 158 -4.77 -7.27 -15.69
N ASP A 159 -5.33 -8.16 -14.87
CA ASP A 159 -4.98 -9.59 -14.91
C ASP A 159 -5.15 -10.17 -16.33
N ASP A 160 -6.17 -9.72 -17.08
CA ASP A 160 -6.37 -10.08 -18.48
C ASP A 160 -5.27 -9.55 -19.40
N GLU A 161 -4.78 -8.34 -19.18
CA GLU A 161 -3.66 -7.77 -19.94
C GLU A 161 -2.35 -8.45 -19.59
N VAL A 162 -2.10 -8.75 -18.31
CA VAL A 162 -0.96 -9.56 -17.86
C VAL A 162 -1.01 -10.94 -18.47
N ALA A 163 -2.17 -11.60 -18.50
CA ALA A 163 -2.33 -12.91 -19.13
C ALA A 163 -2.06 -12.85 -20.64
N ARG A 164 -2.51 -11.80 -21.33
CA ARG A 164 -2.23 -11.58 -22.75
C ARG A 164 -0.75 -11.34 -23.01
N LEU A 165 -0.07 -10.51 -22.18
CA LEU A 165 1.36 -10.26 -22.29
C LEU A 165 2.18 -11.52 -22.02
N LYS A 166 1.81 -12.32 -21.01
CA LYS A 166 2.44 -13.64 -20.74
C LYS A 166 2.24 -14.62 -21.90
N ALA A 167 1.09 -14.61 -22.58
CA ALA A 167 0.83 -15.44 -23.76
C ALA A 167 1.71 -15.03 -24.96
N LEU A 168 1.85 -13.72 -25.22
CA LEU A 168 2.69 -13.21 -26.32
C LEU A 168 4.16 -13.58 -26.15
N VAL A 169 4.68 -13.57 -24.92
CA VAL A 169 6.09 -13.96 -24.64
C VAL A 169 6.30 -15.47 -24.83
N ARG A 170 5.32 -16.30 -24.50
CA ARG A 170 5.39 -17.76 -24.71
C ARG A 170 5.41 -18.14 -26.18
N ASP A 171 4.68 -17.39 -27.02
CA ASP A 171 4.64 -17.64 -28.47
C ASP A 171 5.98 -17.26 -29.15
N GLU A 172 6.75 -16.29 -28.61
CA GLU A 172 8.06 -15.92 -29.15
C GLU A 172 9.17 -16.94 -28.78
N ASP A 173 9.10 -17.58 -27.61
CA ASP A 173 10.06 -18.63 -27.21
C ASP A 173 9.81 -19.99 -27.91
N GLY A 174 8.65 -20.15 -28.59
CA GLY A 174 8.27 -21.36 -29.31
C GLY A 174 8.63 -21.40 -30.79
N SER A 175 9.19 -20.32 -31.37
CA SER A 175 9.49 -20.23 -32.80
C SER A 175 10.98 -20.15 -33.11
N ASP A 176 11.76 -21.16 -32.69
CA ASP A 176 13.04 -21.49 -33.31
C ASP A 176 12.83 -22.75 -34.17
N SER A 177 12.31 -22.58 -35.39
CA SER A 177 12.65 -23.39 -36.56
C SER A 177 11.95 -22.88 -37.82
N GLU A 178 12.81 -22.71 -38.84
CA GLU A 178 12.60 -22.73 -40.29
C GLU A 178 12.31 -21.43 -41.03
N ASP A 179 13.33 -21.07 -41.77
CA ASP A 179 13.51 -20.26 -42.98
C ASP A 179 12.25 -19.86 -43.77
N GLY A 180 12.19 -18.57 -44.12
CA GLY A 180 11.26 -18.02 -45.09
C GLY A 180 11.48 -16.55 -45.38
N GLU A 181 12.23 -16.24 -46.44
CA GLU A 181 12.37 -14.89 -47.03
C GLU A 181 10.99 -14.34 -47.47
N GLY A 182 10.71 -13.07 -47.18
CA GLY A 182 9.54 -12.39 -47.74
C GLY A 182 9.27 -10.98 -47.23
N GLU A 183 9.75 -10.02 -48.00
CA GLU A 183 9.24 -8.67 -48.29
C GLU A 183 8.69 -7.71 -47.19
N ALA A 184 9.29 -6.52 -47.24
CA ALA A 184 8.96 -5.31 -46.50
C ALA A 184 7.51 -4.80 -46.73
N GLY A 185 6.80 -4.54 -45.66
CA GLY A 185 5.57 -3.80 -45.60
C GLY A 185 5.60 -2.74 -44.51
N ASP A 186 5.66 -1.47 -44.96
CA ASP A 186 5.69 -0.27 -44.14
C ASP A 186 4.34 -0.06 -43.44
N GLY A 187 4.30 0.03 -42.12
CA GLY A 187 3.09 0.30 -41.35
C GLY A 187 3.31 0.20 -39.83
N LYS A 188 3.96 1.23 -39.24
CA LYS A 188 4.13 1.33 -37.78
C LYS A 188 2.84 1.74 -37.08
N PRO A 189 2.35 0.98 -36.09
CA PRO A 189 1.66 1.54 -34.95
C PRO A 189 2.69 1.82 -33.82
N SER A 190 2.54 2.96 -33.15
CA SER A 190 3.32 3.38 -32.00
C SER A 190 3.04 2.45 -30.80
N GLY A 191 3.85 1.41 -30.65
CA GLY A 191 3.79 0.45 -29.55
C GLY A 191 5.08 0.48 -28.73
N VAL A 192 4.98 0.20 -27.45
CA VAL A 192 6.07 0.03 -26.48
C VAL A 192 7.08 -0.99 -27.03
N SER A 193 8.38 -0.73 -26.90
CA SER A 193 9.39 -1.62 -27.47
C SER A 193 9.38 -2.99 -26.79
N PRO A 194 9.64 -4.10 -27.51
CA PRO A 194 9.65 -5.46 -26.97
C PRO A 194 10.56 -5.65 -25.74
N SER A 195 11.64 -4.89 -25.65
CA SER A 195 12.57 -4.91 -24.51
C SER A 195 11.93 -4.37 -23.21
N VAL A 196 11.04 -3.36 -23.32
CA VAL A 196 10.33 -2.79 -22.15
C VAL A 196 9.29 -3.78 -21.63
N VAL A 197 8.57 -4.45 -22.54
CA VAL A 197 7.60 -5.51 -22.19
C VAL A 197 8.30 -6.69 -21.51
N ARG A 198 9.44 -7.12 -21.99
CA ARG A 198 10.22 -8.23 -21.42
C ARG A 198 10.71 -7.91 -20.00
N THR A 199 11.21 -6.70 -19.77
CA THR A 199 11.65 -6.24 -18.44
C THR A 199 10.50 -6.19 -17.46
N GLN A 200 9.31 -5.72 -17.87
CA GLN A 200 8.13 -5.67 -17.00
C GLN A 200 7.59 -7.06 -16.64
N ILE A 201 7.65 -8.01 -17.58
CA ILE A 201 7.20 -9.40 -17.33
C ILE A 201 8.20 -10.14 -16.43
N GLU A 202 9.53 -9.91 -16.58
CA GLU A 202 10.53 -10.46 -15.66
C GLU A 202 10.30 -9.99 -14.22
N ILE A 203 9.91 -8.73 -14.00
CA ILE A 203 9.56 -8.20 -12.68
C ILE A 203 8.33 -8.93 -12.12
N ILE A 204 7.26 -9.10 -12.90
CA ILE A 204 6.04 -9.79 -12.48
C ILE A 204 6.29 -11.27 -12.18
N SER A 205 7.21 -11.94 -12.90
CA SER A 205 7.50 -13.38 -12.74
C SER A 205 8.45 -13.69 -11.58
N LEU A 206 9.12 -12.67 -11.01
CA LEU A 206 9.97 -12.81 -9.82
C LEU A 206 9.18 -12.64 -8.50
N GLU A 207 7.89 -12.28 -8.59
CA GLU A 207 7.00 -12.05 -7.45
C GLU A 207 6.03 -13.22 -7.19
N GLU A 208 6.10 -14.32 -7.95
CA GLU A 208 5.43 -15.61 -7.71
C GLU A 208 6.37 -16.61 -7.01
#